data_369a70308d7cc6573221ad13c06133a5
#
_entry.id   369a70308d7cc6573221ad13c06133a5
#
_cell.length_a   1.000
_cell.length_b   1.000
_cell.length_c   1.000
_cell.angle_alpha   90.00
_cell.angle_beta   90.00
_cell.angle_gamma   90.00
#
_symmetry.space_group_name_H-M   'P 1'
#
loop_
_entity.id
_entity.type
_entity.pdbx_description
1 polymer ?
#
loop_
_entity_poly.entity_id
_entity_poly.type
_entity_poly.pdbx_seq_one_letter_code
_entity_poly.pdbx_strand_id
1 'polypeptide(L)'
;MPAESWTTLAGLRAQSLKAWTSGALLRELLVPSGAYPRRRSLKRPTAAELLSEYAAVRAWAAELSAGAGEYQLETVETGRRTVGSNRIPAAAVFSTVEDEIAFLGKTREASAFRGIAAGLGELDPLLPAWAARYPLKLVELGPDALTAARAALWLRDNPKPGFYVRQLGLPGVHTKFIERHRQVIGQLLAAMASAAVSDPDDEEPLIGFSEGDAALEQGAGRTPAARFARRHGFLHPPELVRFRILDPSVDVLGGARDITVTAEAFSTLRLPVDTVIATENQVNFLALPDRPGALALYGAGYGFSSLRDAAWLRDCKIFYWGDIDTHGFRILDQLRAVHPHVESVLMDESTLLAHRDAWGSEPSPSRAVLTRLTAEEAALYEGLVNDSYGPTARLEQELINWDWALERLNPAG
;
A
#
# COMPACT_ATOMS: atom_id res chain seq x y z
N MET A 1 -16.18 -31.93 -34.93
CA MET A 1 -15.95 -30.86 -33.95
C MET A 1 -17.28 -30.16 -33.80
N PRO A 2 -17.85 -30.04 -32.56
CA PRO A 2 -19.05 -29.22 -32.40
C PRO A 2 -18.73 -27.80 -32.86
N ALA A 3 -19.66 -27.20 -33.61
CA ALA A 3 -19.49 -25.83 -34.05
C ALA A 3 -19.23 -24.92 -32.86
N GLU A 4 -18.26 -24.01 -32.95
CA GLU A 4 -17.83 -23.06 -31.89
C GLU A 4 -18.98 -22.14 -31.37
N SER A 5 -20.20 -22.36 -31.84
CA SER A 5 -21.38 -21.52 -31.59
C SER A 5 -22.29 -21.99 -30.44
N TRP A 6 -22.25 -23.28 -30.04
CA TRP A 6 -23.19 -23.81 -29.01
C TRP A 6 -22.62 -23.67 -27.61
N THR A 7 -23.49 -23.44 -26.61
CA THR A 7 -23.04 -23.38 -25.23
C THR A 7 -22.67 -24.78 -24.71
N THR A 8 -21.40 -25.03 -24.51
CA THR A 8 -20.89 -26.26 -23.91
C THR A 8 -21.06 -26.28 -22.39
N LEU A 9 -20.86 -27.42 -21.72
CA LEU A 9 -20.82 -27.52 -20.28
C LEU A 9 -19.71 -26.62 -19.69
N ALA A 10 -18.55 -26.54 -20.33
CA ALA A 10 -17.46 -25.65 -19.99
C ALA A 10 -17.88 -24.16 -20.10
N GLY A 11 -18.61 -23.82 -21.18
CA GLY A 11 -19.16 -22.47 -21.38
C GLY A 11 -20.17 -22.08 -20.29
N LEU A 12 -21.07 -23.00 -19.91
CA LEU A 12 -21.99 -22.79 -18.80
C LEU A 12 -21.25 -22.59 -17.46
N ARG A 13 -20.22 -23.43 -17.21
CA ARG A 13 -19.36 -23.29 -16.02
C ARG A 13 -18.62 -21.97 -15.98
N ALA A 14 -18.11 -21.48 -17.12
CA ALA A 14 -17.47 -20.18 -17.22
C ALA A 14 -18.39 -19.01 -16.89
N GLN A 15 -19.67 -19.08 -17.29
CA GLN A 15 -20.67 -18.07 -16.92
C GLN A 15 -20.92 -18.04 -15.40
N SER A 16 -21.04 -19.18 -14.75
CA SER A 16 -21.21 -19.27 -13.29
C SER A 16 -19.93 -18.88 -12.55
N LEU A 17 -18.75 -19.22 -13.08
CA LEU A 17 -17.48 -18.82 -12.53
C LEU A 17 -17.31 -17.29 -12.54
N LYS A 18 -17.78 -16.59 -13.57
CA LYS A 18 -17.78 -15.12 -13.60
C LYS A 18 -18.60 -14.54 -12.44
N ALA A 19 -19.75 -15.14 -12.09
CA ALA A 19 -20.56 -14.71 -10.96
C ALA A 19 -19.87 -15.01 -9.61
N TRP A 20 -19.11 -16.09 -9.52
CA TRP A 20 -18.29 -16.41 -8.35
C TRP A 20 -17.14 -15.40 -8.17
N THR A 21 -16.35 -15.17 -9.23
CA THR A 21 -15.17 -14.27 -9.19
C THR A 21 -15.53 -12.80 -8.99
N SER A 22 -16.77 -12.41 -9.30
CA SER A 22 -17.30 -11.07 -8.96
C SER A 22 -17.87 -10.97 -7.52
N GLY A 23 -17.90 -12.08 -6.78
CA GLY A 23 -18.51 -12.14 -5.45
C GLY A 23 -20.03 -12.17 -5.44
N ALA A 24 -20.69 -12.20 -6.61
CA ALA A 24 -22.15 -12.15 -6.69
C ALA A 24 -22.84 -13.38 -6.05
N LEU A 25 -22.28 -14.59 -6.23
CA LEU A 25 -22.83 -15.79 -5.61
C LEU A 25 -22.64 -15.77 -4.08
N LEU A 26 -21.50 -15.26 -3.60
CA LEU A 26 -21.24 -15.13 -2.17
C LEU A 26 -22.15 -14.09 -1.51
N ARG A 27 -22.41 -12.98 -2.20
CA ARG A 27 -23.36 -11.97 -1.71
C ARG A 27 -24.78 -12.53 -1.63
N GLU A 28 -25.21 -13.29 -2.64
CA GLU A 28 -26.53 -13.93 -2.67
C GLU A 28 -26.73 -14.91 -1.52
N LEU A 29 -25.66 -15.59 -1.05
CA LEU A 29 -25.72 -16.45 0.14
C LEU A 29 -26.05 -15.71 1.43
N LEU A 30 -25.70 -14.44 1.53
CA LEU A 30 -25.92 -13.63 2.74
C LEU A 30 -27.18 -12.75 2.64
N VAL A 31 -27.44 -12.22 1.44
CA VAL A 31 -28.53 -11.31 1.16
C VAL A 31 -29.25 -11.78 -0.13
N PRO A 32 -30.24 -12.68 0.01
CA PRO A 32 -31.00 -13.15 -1.16
C PRO A 32 -31.66 -12.01 -1.90
N SER A 33 -31.36 -11.88 -3.19
CA SER A 33 -31.90 -10.82 -4.06
C SER A 33 -33.17 -11.24 -4.82
N GLY A 34 -33.57 -12.51 -4.71
CA GLY A 34 -34.61 -13.11 -5.51
C GLY A 34 -34.15 -13.50 -6.93
N ALA A 35 -32.84 -13.56 -7.17
CA ALA A 35 -32.27 -13.94 -8.45
C ALA A 35 -32.41 -15.44 -8.77
N TYR A 36 -32.85 -16.25 -7.83
CA TYR A 36 -33.11 -17.67 -7.99
C TYR A 36 -34.61 -17.97 -7.94
N PRO A 37 -35.10 -18.93 -8.78
CA PRO A 37 -34.37 -19.81 -9.70
C PRO A 37 -33.69 -19.01 -10.83
N ARG A 38 -32.38 -19.26 -11.04
CA ARG A 38 -31.59 -18.55 -12.04
C ARG A 38 -31.57 -19.33 -13.35
N ARG A 39 -32.09 -18.71 -14.41
CA ARG A 39 -32.13 -19.27 -15.74
C ARG A 39 -30.94 -18.78 -16.58
N ARG A 40 -30.11 -19.71 -17.06
CA ARG A 40 -29.03 -19.43 -17.99
C ARG A 40 -29.39 -19.98 -19.38
N SER A 41 -29.65 -19.07 -20.31
CA SER A 41 -29.97 -19.45 -21.71
C SER A 41 -28.77 -20.10 -22.39
N LEU A 42 -29.01 -21.15 -23.12
CA LEU A 42 -28.01 -21.86 -23.89
C LEU A 42 -28.10 -21.44 -25.38
N LYS A 43 -26.96 -21.09 -25.97
CA LYS A 43 -26.84 -21.06 -27.43
C LYS A 43 -26.97 -22.50 -27.91
N ARG A 44 -28.02 -22.80 -28.66
CA ARG A 44 -28.41 -24.13 -29.10
C ARG A 44 -28.27 -24.31 -30.60
N PRO A 45 -28.20 -25.56 -31.09
CA PRO A 45 -28.27 -25.87 -32.52
C PRO A 45 -29.54 -25.33 -33.18
N THR A 46 -29.40 -24.84 -34.40
CA THR A 46 -30.51 -24.48 -35.30
C THR A 46 -31.14 -25.72 -35.88
N ALA A 47 -32.33 -25.57 -36.49
CA ALA A 47 -33.00 -26.68 -37.17
C ALA A 47 -32.16 -27.23 -38.35
N ALA A 48 -31.37 -26.38 -39.03
CA ALA A 48 -30.48 -26.80 -40.12
C ALA A 48 -29.28 -27.62 -39.57
N GLU A 49 -28.64 -27.18 -38.49
CA GLU A 49 -27.55 -27.92 -37.84
C GLU A 49 -28.05 -29.25 -37.26
N LEU A 50 -29.28 -29.30 -36.75
CA LEU A 50 -29.90 -30.54 -36.27
C LEU A 50 -29.98 -31.58 -37.40
N LEU A 51 -30.21 -31.16 -38.65
CA LEU A 51 -30.25 -32.04 -39.82
C LEU A 51 -28.84 -32.47 -40.25
N SER A 52 -27.90 -31.53 -40.34
CA SER A 52 -26.57 -31.78 -40.89
C SER A 52 -25.61 -32.41 -39.90
N GLU A 53 -25.80 -32.15 -38.57
CA GLU A 53 -24.86 -32.52 -37.52
C GLU A 53 -25.54 -33.31 -36.36
N TYR A 54 -26.51 -34.16 -36.68
CA TYR A 54 -27.35 -34.85 -35.70
C TYR A 54 -26.57 -35.60 -34.61
N ALA A 55 -25.49 -36.27 -34.98
CA ALA A 55 -24.64 -36.98 -34.03
C ALA A 55 -23.96 -36.03 -33.06
N ALA A 56 -23.48 -34.87 -33.53
CA ALA A 56 -22.86 -33.84 -32.68
C ALA A 56 -23.88 -33.19 -31.74
N VAL A 57 -25.10 -32.93 -32.22
CA VAL A 57 -26.21 -32.39 -31.41
C VAL A 57 -26.59 -33.36 -30.28
N ARG A 58 -26.66 -34.67 -30.59
CA ARG A 58 -26.92 -35.70 -29.56
C ARG A 58 -25.82 -35.76 -28.50
N ALA A 59 -24.57 -35.71 -28.93
CA ALA A 59 -23.42 -35.70 -27.99
C ALA A 59 -23.45 -34.45 -27.07
N TRP A 60 -23.69 -33.27 -27.65
CA TRP A 60 -23.85 -32.01 -26.92
C TRP A 60 -25.01 -32.07 -25.91
N ALA A 61 -26.19 -32.57 -26.29
CA ALA A 61 -27.31 -32.69 -25.38
C ALA A 61 -27.04 -33.71 -24.26
N ALA A 62 -26.36 -34.83 -24.58
CA ALA A 62 -25.95 -35.83 -23.59
C ALA A 62 -24.94 -35.28 -22.58
N GLU A 63 -23.93 -34.47 -23.03
CA GLU A 63 -22.96 -33.80 -22.19
C GLU A 63 -23.64 -32.88 -21.17
N LEU A 64 -24.55 -32.02 -21.63
CA LEU A 64 -25.32 -31.13 -20.74
C LEU A 64 -26.23 -31.92 -19.81
N SER A 65 -26.83 -33.02 -20.26
CA SER A 65 -27.69 -33.87 -19.40
C SER A 65 -26.88 -34.64 -18.36
N ALA A 66 -25.66 -35.06 -18.68
CA ALA A 66 -24.79 -35.74 -17.73
C ALA A 66 -24.29 -34.78 -16.60
N GLY A 67 -24.21 -33.47 -16.87
CA GLY A 67 -23.90 -32.43 -15.88
C GLY A 67 -25.11 -31.96 -15.09
N ALA A 68 -26.31 -32.48 -15.32
CA ALA A 68 -27.56 -32.06 -14.70
C ALA A 68 -27.78 -32.71 -13.31
N GLY A 69 -26.80 -32.55 -12.39
CA GLY A 69 -26.95 -32.89 -10.97
C GLY A 69 -27.33 -31.68 -10.15
N GLU A 70 -26.73 -30.56 -10.46
CA GLU A 70 -26.87 -29.29 -9.74
C GLU A 70 -27.75 -28.27 -10.49
N TYR A 71 -28.23 -28.58 -11.69
CA TYR A 71 -29.19 -27.76 -12.44
C TYR A 71 -30.23 -28.61 -13.17
N GLN A 72 -31.36 -27.99 -13.51
CA GLN A 72 -32.38 -28.59 -14.34
C GLN A 72 -32.24 -28.08 -15.78
N LEU A 73 -32.42 -28.97 -16.78
CA LEU A 73 -32.44 -28.57 -18.18
C LEU A 73 -33.89 -28.28 -18.62
N GLU A 74 -34.11 -27.05 -19.02
CA GLU A 74 -35.28 -26.73 -19.86
C GLU A 74 -35.03 -27.17 -21.29
N THR A 75 -35.98 -27.83 -21.87
CA THR A 75 -35.89 -28.28 -23.27
C THR A 75 -36.95 -27.61 -24.14
N VAL A 76 -36.66 -27.49 -25.43
CA VAL A 76 -37.60 -26.96 -26.42
C VAL A 76 -37.72 -27.90 -27.59
N GLU A 77 -38.91 -27.99 -28.12
CA GLU A 77 -39.17 -28.76 -29.36
C GLU A 77 -38.62 -28.05 -30.60
N THR A 78 -37.83 -28.75 -31.40
CA THR A 78 -37.20 -28.23 -32.60
C THR A 78 -37.36 -29.28 -33.74
N GLY A 79 -37.49 -28.81 -34.98
CA GLY A 79 -37.47 -29.69 -36.15
C GLY A 79 -38.81 -30.30 -36.56
N ARG A 80 -39.93 -29.87 -35.97
CA ARG A 80 -41.29 -30.43 -36.19
C ARG A 80 -41.67 -30.58 -37.68
N ARG A 81 -41.16 -29.70 -38.58
CA ARG A 81 -41.45 -29.70 -40.02
C ARG A 81 -40.43 -30.43 -40.87
N THR A 82 -39.27 -30.79 -40.33
CA THR A 82 -38.12 -31.28 -41.12
C THR A 82 -37.56 -32.63 -40.68
N VAL A 83 -37.55 -32.95 -39.37
CA VAL A 83 -36.88 -34.17 -38.82
C VAL A 83 -37.75 -34.88 -37.77
N GLY A 84 -38.98 -34.46 -37.59
CA GLY A 84 -39.80 -34.88 -36.45
C GLY A 84 -39.56 -34.02 -35.22
N SER A 85 -40.40 -34.21 -34.17
CA SER A 85 -40.27 -33.43 -32.95
C SER A 85 -39.08 -33.94 -32.13
N ASN A 86 -38.03 -33.11 -32.00
CA ASN A 86 -36.88 -33.36 -31.15
C ASN A 86 -36.85 -32.37 -29.99
N ARG A 87 -36.62 -32.88 -28.78
CA ARG A 87 -36.40 -32.03 -27.58
C ARG A 87 -34.92 -31.80 -27.35
N ILE A 88 -34.50 -30.55 -27.43
CA ILE A 88 -33.10 -30.16 -27.21
C ILE A 88 -32.99 -29.18 -26.05
N PRO A 89 -31.86 -29.16 -25.27
CA PRO A 89 -31.58 -28.19 -24.21
C PRO A 89 -31.71 -26.75 -24.69
N ALA A 90 -32.42 -25.91 -23.93
CA ALA A 90 -32.63 -24.49 -24.21
C ALA A 90 -32.12 -23.58 -23.09
N ALA A 91 -32.16 -24.04 -21.85
CA ALA A 91 -31.59 -23.34 -20.72
C ALA A 91 -31.20 -24.32 -19.61
N ALA A 92 -30.24 -23.91 -18.80
CA ALA A 92 -29.95 -24.51 -17.49
C ALA A 92 -30.56 -23.64 -16.40
N VAL A 93 -31.30 -24.24 -15.48
CA VAL A 93 -31.97 -23.57 -14.37
C VAL A 93 -31.37 -24.07 -13.06
N PHE A 94 -30.73 -23.15 -12.32
CA PHE A 94 -30.29 -23.41 -10.96
C PHE A 94 -31.41 -23.01 -9.99
N SER A 95 -31.87 -23.94 -9.17
CA SER A 95 -32.98 -23.70 -8.23
C SER A 95 -32.55 -22.78 -7.10
N THR A 96 -31.32 -22.95 -6.64
CA THR A 96 -30.71 -22.17 -5.54
C THR A 96 -29.31 -21.70 -5.88
N VAL A 97 -28.79 -20.74 -5.13
CA VAL A 97 -27.40 -20.31 -5.24
C VAL A 97 -26.42 -21.42 -4.83
N GLU A 98 -26.82 -22.25 -3.88
CA GLU A 98 -26.07 -23.43 -3.44
C GLU A 98 -25.88 -24.45 -4.58
N ASP A 99 -26.90 -24.69 -5.39
CA ASP A 99 -26.79 -25.55 -6.56
C ASP A 99 -25.78 -25.00 -7.57
N GLU A 100 -25.81 -23.69 -7.84
CA GLU A 100 -24.86 -23.06 -8.76
C GLU A 100 -23.42 -23.08 -8.21
N ILE A 101 -23.25 -22.94 -6.90
CA ILE A 101 -21.96 -23.07 -6.22
C ILE A 101 -21.47 -24.53 -6.24
N ALA A 102 -22.34 -25.50 -6.03
CA ALA A 102 -22.02 -26.93 -6.12
C ALA A 102 -21.58 -27.31 -7.52
N PHE A 103 -22.26 -26.80 -8.57
CA PHE A 103 -21.88 -26.95 -9.96
C PHE A 103 -20.46 -26.46 -10.26
N LEU A 104 -19.98 -25.42 -9.55
CA LEU A 104 -18.63 -24.93 -9.64
C LEU A 104 -17.61 -25.75 -8.81
N GLY A 105 -18.07 -26.66 -7.94
CA GLY A 105 -17.22 -27.36 -6.99
C GLY A 105 -16.71 -26.46 -5.84
N LYS A 106 -17.44 -25.37 -5.50
CA LYS A 106 -17.02 -24.33 -4.56
C LYS A 106 -17.76 -24.39 -3.21
N THR A 107 -18.41 -25.52 -2.92
CA THR A 107 -19.22 -25.71 -1.71
C THR A 107 -18.41 -25.51 -0.43
N ARG A 108 -17.14 -25.97 -0.39
CA ARG A 108 -16.29 -25.85 0.79
C ARG A 108 -15.93 -24.39 1.08
N GLU A 109 -15.54 -23.66 0.04
CA GLU A 109 -15.20 -22.24 0.15
C GLU A 109 -16.43 -21.40 0.56
N ALA A 110 -17.60 -21.70 -0.02
CA ALA A 110 -18.86 -21.05 0.32
C ALA A 110 -19.29 -21.31 1.76
N SER A 111 -19.11 -22.55 2.24
CA SER A 111 -19.40 -22.92 3.63
C SER A 111 -18.48 -22.20 4.62
N ALA A 112 -17.17 -22.14 4.33
CA ALA A 112 -16.21 -21.39 5.13
C ALA A 112 -16.57 -19.88 5.18
N PHE A 113 -16.88 -19.28 4.01
CA PHE A 113 -17.33 -17.90 3.92
C PHE A 113 -18.58 -17.63 4.79
N ARG A 114 -19.61 -18.49 4.69
CA ARG A 114 -20.85 -18.36 5.48
C ARG A 114 -20.58 -18.49 6.97
N GLY A 115 -19.70 -19.41 7.37
CA GLY A 115 -19.31 -19.58 8.79
C GLY A 115 -18.62 -18.34 9.35
N ILE A 116 -17.71 -17.74 8.57
CA ILE A 116 -17.04 -16.49 9.00
C ILE A 116 -18.04 -15.33 9.06
N ALA A 117 -18.93 -15.20 8.07
CA ALA A 117 -19.95 -14.15 8.08
C ALA A 117 -20.92 -14.29 9.26
N ALA A 118 -21.31 -15.52 9.62
CA ALA A 118 -22.11 -15.80 10.82
C ALA A 118 -21.36 -15.38 12.09
N GLY A 119 -20.08 -15.77 12.23
CA GLY A 119 -19.25 -15.36 13.37
C GLY A 119 -19.05 -13.83 13.47
N LEU A 120 -19.01 -13.12 12.35
CA LEU A 120 -19.04 -11.65 12.36
C LEU A 120 -20.37 -11.13 12.93
N GLY A 121 -21.50 -11.73 12.56
CA GLY A 121 -22.81 -11.37 13.08
C GLY A 121 -22.98 -11.65 14.58
N GLU A 122 -22.32 -12.69 15.10
CA GLU A 122 -22.27 -12.97 16.54
C GLU A 122 -21.48 -11.91 17.32
N LEU A 123 -20.46 -11.33 16.69
CA LEU A 123 -19.64 -10.26 17.26
C LEU A 123 -20.39 -8.92 17.29
N ASP A 124 -21.03 -8.56 16.16
CA ASP A 124 -21.83 -7.35 16.06
C ASP A 124 -22.85 -7.48 14.92
N PRO A 125 -24.13 -7.16 15.13
CA PRO A 125 -25.21 -7.36 14.16
C PRO A 125 -25.08 -6.51 12.88
N LEU A 126 -24.22 -5.49 12.85
CA LEU A 126 -23.97 -4.65 11.67
C LEU A 126 -22.89 -5.22 10.73
N LEU A 127 -22.03 -6.12 11.22
CA LEU A 127 -20.93 -6.66 10.44
C LEU A 127 -21.32 -7.58 9.28
N PRO A 128 -22.44 -8.33 9.30
CA PRO A 128 -22.91 -9.08 8.13
C PRO A 128 -23.14 -8.20 6.90
N ALA A 129 -23.56 -6.96 7.07
CA ALA A 129 -23.71 -6.00 5.96
C ALA A 129 -22.36 -5.68 5.30
N TRP A 130 -21.30 -5.53 6.09
CA TRP A 130 -19.95 -5.39 5.57
C TRP A 130 -19.50 -6.64 4.80
N ALA A 131 -19.76 -7.85 5.33
CA ALA A 131 -19.45 -9.11 4.67
C ALA A 131 -20.15 -9.24 3.29
N ALA A 132 -21.41 -8.83 3.21
CA ALA A 132 -22.18 -8.82 1.98
C ALA A 132 -21.65 -7.78 0.98
N ARG A 133 -21.18 -6.62 1.45
CA ARG A 133 -20.58 -5.56 0.61
C ARG A 133 -19.21 -5.99 0.06
N TYR A 134 -18.38 -6.68 0.85
CA TYR A 134 -17.01 -7.06 0.51
C TYR A 134 -16.77 -8.58 0.54
N PRO A 135 -17.56 -9.40 -0.19
CA PRO A 135 -17.51 -10.85 -0.06
C PRO A 135 -16.16 -11.46 -0.46
N LEU A 136 -15.51 -10.95 -1.49
CA LEU A 136 -14.18 -11.43 -1.92
C LEU A 136 -13.11 -11.09 -0.89
N LYS A 137 -13.21 -9.92 -0.25
CA LYS A 137 -12.29 -9.52 0.82
C LYS A 137 -12.43 -10.43 2.03
N LEU A 138 -13.67 -10.82 2.37
CA LEU A 138 -13.92 -11.78 3.46
C LEU A 138 -13.30 -13.15 3.15
N VAL A 139 -13.39 -13.63 1.90
CA VAL A 139 -12.74 -14.88 1.47
C VAL A 139 -11.22 -14.76 1.58
N GLU A 140 -10.62 -13.64 1.14
CA GLU A 140 -9.18 -13.38 1.23
C GLU A 140 -8.68 -13.39 2.69
N LEU A 141 -9.42 -12.75 3.60
CA LEU A 141 -9.08 -12.66 5.01
C LEU A 141 -9.22 -14.01 5.72
N GLY A 142 -10.21 -14.81 5.33
CA GLY A 142 -10.50 -16.05 6.03
C GLY A 142 -10.72 -15.82 7.53
N PRO A 143 -10.13 -16.65 8.43
CA PRO A 143 -10.28 -16.52 9.87
C PRO A 143 -9.78 -15.20 10.46
N ASP A 144 -8.85 -14.52 9.78
CA ASP A 144 -8.30 -13.22 10.22
C ASP A 144 -9.40 -12.14 10.27
N ALA A 145 -10.51 -12.31 9.54
CA ALA A 145 -11.66 -11.41 9.59
C ALA A 145 -12.27 -11.32 10.99
N LEU A 146 -12.39 -12.44 11.70
CA LEU A 146 -12.91 -12.46 13.08
C LEU A 146 -11.95 -11.79 14.06
N THR A 147 -10.65 -11.99 13.86
CA THR A 147 -9.61 -11.33 14.67
C THR A 147 -9.61 -9.82 14.42
N ALA A 148 -9.73 -9.38 13.16
CA ALA A 148 -9.86 -7.97 12.80
C ALA A 148 -11.14 -7.33 13.38
N ALA A 149 -12.25 -8.07 13.38
CA ALA A 149 -13.50 -7.62 13.97
C ALA A 149 -13.39 -7.45 15.50
N ARG A 150 -12.75 -8.38 16.21
CA ARG A 150 -12.48 -8.23 17.66
C ARG A 150 -11.58 -7.01 17.93
N ALA A 151 -10.58 -6.77 17.11
CA ALA A 151 -9.74 -5.57 17.22
C ALA A 151 -10.56 -4.29 16.98
N ALA A 152 -11.45 -4.28 16.00
CA ALA A 152 -12.34 -3.16 15.72
C ALA A 152 -13.31 -2.89 16.86
N LEU A 153 -13.96 -3.94 17.40
CA LEU A 153 -14.83 -3.83 18.57
C LEU A 153 -14.10 -3.25 19.77
N TRP A 154 -12.92 -3.77 20.05
CA TRP A 154 -12.11 -3.27 21.16
C TRP A 154 -11.76 -1.78 20.98
N LEU A 155 -11.40 -1.36 19.75
CA LEU A 155 -11.11 0.05 19.43
C LEU A 155 -12.34 0.95 19.54
N ARG A 156 -13.53 0.46 19.19
CA ARG A 156 -14.79 1.17 19.41
C ARG A 156 -15.02 1.47 20.89
N ASP A 157 -14.77 0.46 21.73
CA ASP A 157 -15.00 0.55 23.16
C ASP A 157 -13.85 1.27 23.89
N ASN A 158 -12.67 1.40 23.26
CA ASN A 158 -11.48 2.03 23.80
C ASN A 158 -10.86 3.03 22.76
N PRO A 159 -11.49 4.17 22.49
CA PRO A 159 -11.10 5.06 21.38
C PRO A 159 -9.76 5.80 21.60
N LYS A 160 -9.24 5.84 22.83
CA LYS A 160 -7.95 6.49 23.18
C LYS A 160 -7.19 5.66 24.22
N PRO A 161 -6.63 4.52 23.87
CA PRO A 161 -5.99 3.60 24.83
C PRO A 161 -4.78 4.18 25.54
N GLY A 162 -4.01 5.10 24.91
CA GLY A 162 -2.86 5.74 25.56
C GLY A 162 -1.66 4.83 25.82
N PHE A 163 -1.57 3.67 25.15
CA PHE A 163 -0.46 2.74 25.25
C PHE A 163 -0.08 2.20 23.84
N TYR A 164 1.01 1.47 23.72
CA TYR A 164 1.46 0.92 22.45
C TYR A 164 0.58 -0.26 22.02
N VAL A 165 0.36 -0.43 20.70
CA VAL A 165 -0.36 -1.58 20.10
C VAL A 165 0.11 -2.92 20.68
N ARG A 166 1.40 -3.06 21.01
CA ARG A 166 1.98 -4.27 21.62
C ARG A 166 1.31 -4.65 22.95
N GLN A 167 0.73 -3.69 23.66
CA GLN A 167 0.12 -3.87 24.98
C GLN A 167 -1.37 -4.20 24.91
N LEU A 168 -1.94 -4.35 23.68
CA LEU A 168 -3.37 -4.54 23.46
C LEU A 168 -3.93 -5.82 24.10
N GLY A 169 -3.14 -6.89 24.25
CA GLY A 169 -3.53 -8.10 24.98
C GLY A 169 -4.60 -8.97 24.30
N LEU A 170 -5.04 -8.66 23.09
CA LEU A 170 -6.02 -9.45 22.34
C LEU A 170 -5.34 -10.65 21.66
N PRO A 171 -5.90 -11.89 21.83
CA PRO A 171 -5.37 -13.06 21.14
C PRO A 171 -5.32 -12.90 19.61
N GLY A 172 -4.16 -13.19 19.02
CA GLY A 172 -3.93 -13.07 17.58
C GLY A 172 -3.70 -11.64 17.10
N VAL A 173 -3.90 -10.60 17.92
CA VAL A 173 -3.68 -9.20 17.55
C VAL A 173 -2.32 -8.74 18.05
N HIS A 174 -1.41 -8.47 17.11
CA HIS A 174 -0.09 -7.93 17.36
C HIS A 174 0.23 -6.80 16.35
N THR A 175 1.30 -6.09 16.53
CA THR A 175 1.64 -4.92 15.70
C THR A 175 1.57 -5.20 14.20
N LYS A 176 2.21 -6.31 13.72
CA LYS A 176 2.18 -6.70 12.31
C LYS A 176 0.77 -7.06 11.82
N PHE A 177 -0.07 -7.64 12.68
CA PHE A 177 -1.47 -7.93 12.33
C PHE A 177 -2.24 -6.63 12.09
N ILE A 178 -2.13 -5.66 13.01
CA ILE A 178 -2.74 -4.34 12.87
C ILE A 178 -2.23 -3.64 11.59
N GLU A 179 -0.93 -3.63 11.36
CA GLU A 179 -0.34 -3.03 10.16
C GLU A 179 -0.90 -3.62 8.86
N ARG A 180 -0.99 -4.95 8.81
CA ARG A 180 -1.52 -5.67 7.64
C ARG A 180 -3.01 -5.40 7.42
N HIS A 181 -3.80 -5.38 8.49
CA HIS A 181 -5.27 -5.36 8.42
C HIS A 181 -5.89 -4.00 8.80
N ARG A 182 -5.08 -2.92 8.94
CA ARG A 182 -5.55 -1.59 9.36
C ARG A 182 -6.73 -1.04 8.57
N GLN A 183 -6.75 -1.24 7.25
CA GLN A 183 -7.84 -0.80 6.38
C GLN A 183 -9.14 -1.56 6.69
N VAL A 184 -9.03 -2.88 6.84
CA VAL A 184 -10.19 -3.73 7.19
C VAL A 184 -10.72 -3.36 8.57
N ILE A 185 -9.84 -3.18 9.56
CA ILE A 185 -10.24 -2.75 10.91
C ILE A 185 -10.97 -1.40 10.84
N GLY A 186 -10.46 -0.46 10.03
CA GLY A 186 -11.12 0.84 9.81
C GLY A 186 -12.50 0.70 9.16
N GLN A 187 -12.63 -0.17 8.15
CA GLN A 187 -13.92 -0.45 7.49
C GLN A 187 -14.92 -1.10 8.44
N LEU A 188 -14.48 -2.05 9.27
CA LEU A 188 -15.32 -2.69 10.26
C LEU A 188 -15.79 -1.71 11.34
N LEU A 189 -14.91 -0.81 11.80
CA LEU A 189 -15.26 0.29 12.69
C LEU A 189 -16.31 1.21 12.06
N ALA A 190 -16.12 1.61 10.81
CA ALA A 190 -17.07 2.44 10.08
C ALA A 190 -18.43 1.72 9.90
N ALA A 191 -18.42 0.43 9.59
CA ALA A 191 -19.65 -0.36 9.47
C ALA A 191 -20.44 -0.42 10.78
N MET A 192 -19.76 -0.55 11.93
CA MET A 192 -20.39 -0.53 13.25
C MET A 192 -20.86 0.87 13.68
N ALA A 193 -20.26 1.93 13.17
CA ALA A 193 -20.66 3.31 13.43
C ALA A 193 -21.84 3.74 12.55
N SER A 194 -22.04 3.11 11.39
CA SER A 194 -22.96 3.53 10.32
C SER A 194 -24.44 3.15 10.55
N ALA A 195 -24.85 2.84 11.77
CA ALA A 195 -26.29 2.72 12.09
C ALA A 195 -27.08 4.02 11.92
N ALA A 196 -26.43 5.13 11.50
CA ALA A 196 -27.02 6.48 11.48
C ALA A 196 -27.01 7.18 10.11
N VAL A 197 -26.36 6.70 9.05
CA VAL A 197 -26.37 7.40 7.75
C VAL A 197 -26.38 6.40 6.59
N SER A 198 -27.56 6.32 5.95
CA SER A 198 -27.75 5.67 4.66
C SER A 198 -27.50 6.74 3.58
N ASP A 199 -26.30 6.78 3.02
CA ASP A 199 -26.10 7.36 1.69
C ASP A 199 -25.00 6.57 0.95
N PRO A 200 -25.32 5.97 -0.24
CA PRO A 200 -24.34 5.17 -0.99
C PRO A 200 -23.26 6.01 -1.69
N ASP A 201 -23.40 7.34 -1.70
CA ASP A 201 -22.54 8.25 -2.47
C ASP A 201 -21.46 8.99 -1.65
N ASP A 202 -21.42 8.83 -0.32
CA ASP A 202 -20.32 9.31 0.50
C ASP A 202 -19.14 8.32 0.52
N GLU A 203 -18.67 7.94 -0.66
CA GLU A 203 -17.30 7.49 -0.82
C GLU A 203 -16.41 8.74 -0.70
N GLU A 204 -15.89 9.05 0.50
CA GLU A 204 -14.58 9.69 0.54
C GLU A 204 -13.67 8.84 -0.35
N PRO A 205 -13.13 9.36 -1.44
CA PRO A 205 -12.27 8.60 -2.29
C PRO A 205 -11.16 8.06 -1.39
N LEU A 206 -11.06 6.73 -1.29
CA LEU A 206 -9.83 6.09 -0.89
C LEU A 206 -8.79 6.74 -1.78
N ILE A 207 -8.07 7.74 -1.22
CA ILE A 207 -6.99 8.41 -1.92
C ILE A 207 -6.11 7.27 -2.37
N GLY A 208 -6.24 6.94 -3.66
CA GLY A 208 -5.37 6.00 -4.32
C GLY A 208 -3.99 6.63 -4.22
N PHE A 209 -3.18 6.12 -3.29
CA PHE A 209 -1.80 6.49 -3.21
C PHE A 209 -1.17 6.04 -4.52
N SER A 210 -0.89 7.00 -5.39
CA SER A 210 0.09 6.78 -6.44
C SER A 210 1.41 6.46 -5.74
N GLU A 211 2.18 5.52 -6.28
CA GLU A 211 3.52 5.20 -5.76
C GLU A 211 4.43 6.44 -5.65
N GLY A 212 4.09 7.55 -6.33
CA GLY A 212 4.76 8.84 -6.23
C GLY A 212 4.55 9.60 -4.91
N ASP A 213 3.41 9.43 -4.24
CA ASP A 213 3.13 10.13 -2.97
C ASP A 213 3.76 9.42 -1.76
N ALA A 214 4.06 8.12 -1.86
CA ALA A 214 4.71 7.35 -0.79
C ALA A 214 6.15 7.82 -0.51
N ALA A 215 6.82 8.40 -1.48
CA ALA A 215 8.19 8.90 -1.35
C ALA A 215 8.27 10.27 -0.64
N LEU A 216 7.19 11.06 -0.66
CA LEU A 216 7.13 12.39 -0.02
C LEU A 216 6.80 12.33 1.50
N GLU A 217 6.43 11.15 2.03
CA GLU A 217 5.91 11.00 3.39
C GLU A 217 6.81 10.20 4.35
N GLN A 218 8.09 10.07 4.08
CA GLN A 218 9.02 9.23 4.86
C GLN A 218 9.55 9.91 6.14
N GLY A 219 8.65 10.32 7.05
CA GLY A 219 9.01 10.56 8.44
C GLY A 219 8.41 9.47 9.33
N ALA A 220 9.10 9.03 10.41
CA ALA A 220 8.62 7.94 11.29
C ALA A 220 7.20 8.19 11.83
N GLY A 221 6.79 9.45 12.02
CA GLY A 221 5.44 9.85 12.41
C GLY A 221 4.39 9.83 11.28
N ARG A 222 4.77 9.60 10.03
CA ARG A 222 3.89 9.66 8.85
C ARG A 222 3.61 8.31 8.21
N THR A 223 4.22 7.23 8.70
CA THR A 223 3.91 5.89 8.21
C THR A 223 2.42 5.56 8.37
N PRO A 224 1.85 4.68 7.53
CA PRO A 224 0.47 4.24 7.70
C PRO A 224 0.18 3.67 9.09
N ALA A 225 1.16 3.00 9.71
CA ALA A 225 1.07 2.48 11.07
C ALA A 225 1.02 3.61 12.12
N ALA A 226 1.84 4.64 11.96
CA ALA A 226 1.85 5.81 12.84
C ALA A 226 0.54 6.62 12.72
N ARG A 227 0.01 6.75 11.50
CA ARG A 227 -1.30 7.39 11.29
C ARG A 227 -2.43 6.60 11.95
N PHE A 228 -2.42 5.27 11.81
CA PHE A 228 -3.38 4.40 12.49
C PHE A 228 -3.27 4.54 14.02
N ALA A 229 -2.06 4.46 14.55
CA ALA A 229 -1.82 4.60 15.99
C ALA A 229 -2.36 5.95 16.52
N ARG A 230 -2.02 7.07 15.87
CA ARG A 230 -2.51 8.41 16.25
C ARG A 230 -4.03 8.52 16.15
N ARG A 231 -4.61 8.03 15.03
CA ARG A 231 -6.07 8.08 14.82
C ARG A 231 -6.83 7.37 15.95
N HIS A 232 -6.29 6.26 16.44
CA HIS A 232 -6.92 5.43 17.46
C HIS A 232 -6.32 5.61 18.86
N GLY A 233 -5.54 6.67 19.09
CA GLY A 233 -5.02 7.03 20.41
C GLY A 233 -3.97 6.08 20.99
N PHE A 234 -3.34 5.24 20.16
CA PHE A 234 -2.17 4.47 20.57
C PHE A 234 -0.92 5.33 20.61
N LEU A 235 0.00 4.98 21.50
CA LEU A 235 1.35 5.50 21.46
C LEU A 235 2.09 4.95 20.24
N HIS A 236 2.94 5.78 19.64
CA HIS A 236 3.85 5.41 18.58
C HIS A 236 5.28 5.61 19.04
N PRO A 237 6.26 4.77 18.65
CA PRO A 237 7.65 5.03 18.94
C PRO A 237 8.05 6.46 18.52
N PRO A 238 8.75 7.21 19.36
CA PRO A 238 9.15 8.56 19.03
C PRO A 238 10.13 8.55 17.84
N GLU A 239 10.12 9.63 17.08
CA GLU A 239 11.18 9.89 16.10
C GLU A 239 12.50 10.09 16.85
N LEU A 240 13.57 9.52 16.29
CA LEU A 240 14.90 9.60 16.88
C LEU A 240 15.80 10.49 16.02
N VAL A 241 16.61 11.29 16.68
CA VAL A 241 17.65 12.11 16.07
C VAL A 241 19.00 11.63 16.60
N ARG A 242 19.90 11.22 15.69
CA ARG A 242 21.28 10.87 16.01
C ARG A 242 22.19 12.01 15.58
N PHE A 243 23.01 12.46 16.50
CA PHE A 243 23.99 13.51 16.27
C PHE A 243 25.30 13.18 16.95
N ARG A 244 26.40 13.72 16.42
CA ARG A 244 27.72 13.60 17.00
C ARG A 244 28.30 14.99 17.25
N ILE A 245 28.72 15.25 18.48
CA ILE A 245 29.39 16.48 18.84
C ILE A 245 30.82 16.44 18.27
N LEU A 246 31.14 17.40 17.41
CA LEU A 246 32.45 17.49 16.78
C LEU A 246 33.42 18.35 17.64
N ASP A 247 32.90 19.17 18.54
CA ASP A 247 33.71 19.98 19.45
C ASP A 247 34.13 19.14 20.66
N PRO A 248 35.43 18.85 20.82
CA PRO A 248 35.92 18.07 21.95
C PRO A 248 35.82 18.79 23.31
N SER A 249 35.59 20.09 23.32
CA SER A 249 35.42 20.88 24.56
C SER A 249 34.01 20.77 25.13
N VAL A 250 33.04 20.29 24.33
CA VAL A 250 31.64 20.15 24.74
C VAL A 250 31.38 18.74 25.31
N ASP A 251 31.22 18.67 26.62
CA ASP A 251 30.84 17.43 27.32
C ASP A 251 29.36 17.47 27.72
N VAL A 252 28.57 16.59 27.14
CA VAL A 252 27.12 16.47 27.41
C VAL A 252 26.80 15.27 28.29
N LEU A 253 27.50 14.15 28.09
CA LEU A 253 27.22 12.88 28.76
C LEU A 253 28.51 12.14 29.16
N GLY A 254 29.42 12.82 29.88
CA GLY A 254 30.64 12.20 30.37
C GLY A 254 31.57 11.70 29.27
N GLY A 255 31.71 12.49 28.20
CA GLY A 255 32.55 12.17 27.04
C GLY A 255 31.86 11.43 25.90
N ALA A 256 30.57 11.06 26.01
CA ALA A 256 29.80 10.50 24.88
C ALA A 256 29.55 11.58 23.83
N ARG A 257 30.05 11.36 22.62
CA ARG A 257 29.93 12.33 21.51
C ARG A 257 28.91 11.92 20.46
N ASP A 258 28.67 10.63 20.27
CA ASP A 258 27.66 10.07 19.35
C ASP A 258 26.42 9.70 20.17
N ILE A 259 25.35 10.47 19.99
CA ILE A 259 24.19 10.48 20.86
C ILE A 259 22.94 10.34 20.03
N THR A 260 22.01 9.50 20.49
CA THR A 260 20.66 9.38 19.90
C THR A 260 19.63 9.76 20.95
N VAL A 261 18.77 10.70 20.61
CA VAL A 261 17.67 11.16 21.47
C VAL A 261 16.37 11.19 20.71
N THR A 262 15.24 11.37 21.40
CA THR A 262 13.97 11.63 20.71
C THR A 262 13.98 13.01 20.04
N ALA A 263 13.21 13.16 18.95
CA ALA A 263 13.07 14.46 18.26
C ALA A 263 12.58 15.56 19.22
N GLU A 264 11.69 15.22 20.17
CA GLU A 264 11.23 16.12 21.23
C GLU A 264 12.39 16.57 22.12
N ALA A 265 13.21 15.64 22.62
CA ALA A 265 14.38 15.97 23.39
C ALA A 265 15.39 16.82 22.61
N PHE A 266 15.62 16.46 21.32
CA PHE A 266 16.50 17.21 20.43
C PHE A 266 16.02 18.66 20.25
N SER A 267 14.71 18.87 20.11
CA SER A 267 14.13 20.21 19.90
C SER A 267 14.38 21.16 21.06
N THR A 268 14.56 20.62 22.28
CA THR A 268 14.78 21.39 23.50
C THR A 268 16.25 21.49 23.94
N LEU A 269 17.16 20.83 23.18
CA LEU A 269 18.59 20.89 23.51
C LEU A 269 19.11 22.32 23.51
N ARG A 270 20.13 22.54 24.37
CA ARG A 270 20.93 23.77 24.44
C ARG A 270 22.39 23.37 24.41
N LEU A 271 22.94 23.34 23.21
CA LEU A 271 24.33 22.99 22.96
C LEU A 271 25.10 24.28 22.58
N PRO A 272 26.35 24.46 23.06
CA PRO A 272 27.19 25.58 22.67
C PRO A 272 27.81 25.32 21.28
N VAL A 273 26.95 25.16 20.26
CA VAL A 273 27.33 24.92 18.88
C VAL A 273 26.68 25.96 17.98
N ASP A 274 27.38 26.38 16.96
CA ASP A 274 26.94 27.36 15.96
C ASP A 274 26.91 26.77 14.52
N THR A 275 27.44 25.55 14.36
CA THR A 275 27.56 24.89 13.07
C THR A 275 27.01 23.46 13.12
N VAL A 276 26.21 23.12 12.14
CA VAL A 276 25.61 21.77 11.97
C VAL A 276 25.97 21.23 10.59
N ILE A 277 26.53 20.04 10.53
CA ILE A 277 26.82 19.33 9.27
C ILE A 277 25.88 18.13 9.20
N ALA A 278 24.89 18.22 8.35
CA ALA A 278 23.89 17.16 8.12
C ALA A 278 24.33 16.28 6.94
N THR A 279 24.40 14.97 7.15
CA THR A 279 24.77 13.99 6.11
C THR A 279 23.92 12.74 6.20
N GLU A 280 23.69 12.07 5.07
CA GLU A 280 22.89 10.84 4.99
C GLU A 280 23.74 9.57 5.10
N ASN A 281 25.01 9.64 4.78
CA ASN A 281 25.91 8.50 4.87
C ASN A 281 26.47 8.34 6.30
N GLN A 282 26.31 7.15 6.86
CA GLN A 282 26.75 6.87 8.23
C GLN A 282 28.27 6.94 8.39
N VAL A 283 29.02 6.49 7.36
CA VAL A 283 30.48 6.49 7.45
C VAL A 283 31.01 7.92 7.39
N ASN A 284 30.45 8.76 6.52
CA ASN A 284 30.78 10.18 6.46
C ASN A 284 30.48 10.88 7.79
N PHE A 285 29.28 10.61 8.36
CA PHE A 285 28.90 11.11 9.68
C PHE A 285 29.92 10.76 10.78
N LEU A 286 30.41 9.52 10.79
CA LEU A 286 31.38 9.02 11.78
C LEU A 286 32.79 9.53 11.50
N ALA A 287 33.14 9.76 10.23
CA ALA A 287 34.49 10.15 9.81
C ALA A 287 34.76 11.66 9.92
N LEU A 288 33.73 12.51 10.03
CA LEU A 288 33.91 13.95 10.18
C LEU A 288 34.92 14.27 11.29
N PRO A 289 35.91 15.14 11.05
CA PRO A 289 36.92 15.47 12.05
C PRO A 289 36.38 16.33 13.19
N ASP A 290 37.15 16.45 14.25
CA ASP A 290 36.88 17.39 15.33
C ASP A 290 36.83 18.83 14.77
N ARG A 291 35.83 19.59 15.22
CA ARG A 291 35.60 20.96 14.81
C ARG A 291 34.97 21.77 15.95
N PRO A 292 35.64 22.82 16.42
CA PRO A 292 35.10 23.70 17.46
C PRO A 292 33.72 24.26 17.06
N GLY A 293 32.79 24.32 18.02
CA GLY A 293 31.45 24.86 17.80
C GLY A 293 30.53 24.05 16.88
N ALA A 294 30.91 22.83 16.49
CA ALA A 294 30.17 22.08 15.50
C ALA A 294 29.58 20.75 16.02
N LEU A 295 28.49 20.33 15.38
CA LEU A 295 27.95 18.96 15.48
C LEU A 295 27.66 18.39 14.10
N ALA A 296 27.77 17.06 13.97
CA ALA A 296 27.28 16.30 12.85
C ALA A 296 25.87 15.80 13.14
N LEU A 297 24.99 15.81 12.13
CA LEU A 297 23.62 15.31 12.19
C LEU A 297 23.44 14.19 11.18
N TYR A 298 22.92 13.05 11.63
CA TYR A 298 22.70 11.89 10.76
C TYR A 298 21.26 11.84 10.25
N GLY A 299 21.10 11.94 8.94
CA GLY A 299 19.80 11.94 8.25
C GLY A 299 19.37 10.59 7.67
N ALA A 300 19.58 9.48 8.39
CA ALA A 300 19.33 8.10 7.96
C ALA A 300 18.03 7.89 7.16
N GLY A 301 18.03 8.12 5.85
CA GLY A 301 16.97 7.71 4.91
C GLY A 301 15.54 8.20 5.17
N TYR A 302 15.28 8.91 6.26
CA TYR A 302 13.95 9.37 6.69
C TYR A 302 13.74 10.88 6.51
N GLY A 303 14.72 11.57 5.92
CA GLY A 303 14.70 13.02 5.82
C GLY A 303 14.82 13.71 7.19
N PHE A 304 14.85 15.03 7.18
CA PHE A 304 15.06 15.85 8.36
C PHE A 304 13.75 16.43 8.94
N SER A 305 12.62 15.74 8.74
CA SER A 305 11.31 16.22 9.24
C SER A 305 11.25 16.31 10.75
N SER A 306 12.03 15.47 11.45
CA SER A 306 12.20 15.49 12.91
C SER A 306 12.87 16.76 13.45
N LEU A 307 13.51 17.56 12.59
CA LEU A 307 14.16 18.82 12.96
C LEU A 307 13.21 20.02 12.96
N ARG A 308 11.97 19.86 12.50
CA ARG A 308 11.01 20.97 12.36
C ARG A 308 10.83 21.79 13.62
N ASP A 309 10.79 21.12 14.77
CA ASP A 309 10.51 21.74 16.05
C ASP A 309 11.78 22.19 16.79
N ALA A 310 12.97 21.92 16.23
CA ALA A 310 14.26 22.32 16.79
C ALA A 310 14.57 23.80 16.47
N ALA A 311 13.88 24.70 17.16
CA ALA A 311 13.96 26.14 16.89
C ALA A 311 15.40 26.69 17.03
N TRP A 312 16.23 26.11 17.87
CA TRP A 312 17.63 26.52 18.12
C TRP A 312 18.52 26.35 16.88
N LEU A 313 18.15 25.47 15.95
CA LEU A 313 18.86 25.31 14.68
C LEU A 313 18.81 26.57 13.79
N ARG A 314 17.86 27.48 14.02
CA ARG A 314 17.78 28.76 13.28
C ARG A 314 18.97 29.69 13.59
N ASP A 315 19.59 29.50 14.72
CA ASP A 315 20.74 30.29 15.15
C ASP A 315 22.09 29.66 14.75
N CYS A 316 22.04 28.47 14.09
CA CYS A 316 23.20 27.75 13.62
C CYS A 316 23.38 27.90 12.11
N LYS A 317 24.63 27.85 11.63
CA LYS A 317 24.91 27.57 10.20
C LYS A 317 24.66 26.09 9.94
N ILE A 318 23.84 25.77 8.95
CA ILE A 318 23.51 24.37 8.62
C ILE A 318 24.04 24.05 7.24
N PHE A 319 24.96 23.10 7.17
CA PHE A 319 25.48 22.53 5.94
C PHE A 319 24.82 21.16 5.70
N TYR A 320 24.32 20.96 4.49
CA TYR A 320 23.77 19.67 4.09
C TYR A 320 24.66 19.04 3.01
N TRP A 321 25.11 17.83 3.26
CA TRP A 321 25.86 16.98 2.36
C TRP A 321 25.08 15.72 2.05
N GLY A 322 24.41 15.68 0.89
CA GLY A 322 23.69 14.56 0.32
C GLY A 322 24.40 13.97 -0.90
N ASP A 323 23.78 12.96 -1.51
CA ASP A 323 24.18 12.47 -2.80
C ASP A 323 23.93 13.52 -3.90
N ILE A 324 24.75 13.55 -4.93
CA ILE A 324 24.44 14.34 -6.13
C ILE A 324 23.57 13.49 -7.05
N ASP A 325 22.27 13.46 -6.74
CA ASP A 325 21.22 12.85 -7.53
C ASP A 325 19.88 13.59 -7.33
N THR A 326 18.83 13.16 -8.03
CA THR A 326 17.54 13.85 -7.96
C THR A 326 16.86 13.73 -6.58
N HIS A 327 17.17 12.68 -5.81
CA HIS A 327 16.66 12.50 -4.45
C HIS A 327 17.38 13.37 -3.43
N GLY A 328 18.71 13.50 -3.51
CA GLY A 328 19.48 14.37 -2.63
C GLY A 328 19.05 15.83 -2.73
N PHE A 329 18.83 16.34 -3.95
CA PHE A 329 18.29 17.70 -4.15
C PHE A 329 16.85 17.84 -3.61
N ARG A 330 16.03 16.82 -3.72
CA ARG A 330 14.69 16.83 -3.12
C ARG A 330 14.74 16.89 -1.59
N ILE A 331 15.66 16.18 -0.97
CA ILE A 331 15.86 16.23 0.49
C ILE A 331 16.36 17.62 0.90
N LEU A 332 17.28 18.23 0.17
CA LEU A 332 17.72 19.61 0.37
C LEU A 332 16.54 20.61 0.30
N ASP A 333 15.70 20.52 -0.71
CA ASP A 333 14.50 21.36 -0.84
C ASP A 333 13.54 21.20 0.34
N GLN A 334 13.34 19.97 0.80
CA GLN A 334 12.52 19.68 1.98
C GLN A 334 13.14 20.22 3.28
N LEU A 335 14.44 20.12 3.43
CA LEU A 335 15.15 20.65 4.58
C LEU A 335 15.04 22.19 4.62
N ARG A 336 15.16 22.84 3.48
CA ARG A 336 14.95 24.31 3.35
C ARG A 336 13.49 24.74 3.57
N ALA A 337 12.52 23.85 3.40
CA ALA A 337 11.15 24.15 3.77
C ALA A 337 10.98 24.35 5.30
N VAL A 338 11.89 23.80 6.09
CA VAL A 338 11.90 23.90 7.56
C VAL A 338 12.95 24.90 8.02
N HIS A 339 14.14 24.88 7.45
CA HIS A 339 15.29 25.73 7.75
C HIS A 339 15.79 26.42 6.47
N PRO A 340 15.23 27.56 6.07
CA PRO A 340 15.51 28.20 4.77
C PRO A 340 16.97 28.61 4.54
N HIS A 341 17.76 28.72 5.60
CA HIS A 341 19.18 29.13 5.59
C HIS A 341 20.16 27.96 5.41
N VAL A 342 19.66 26.76 5.13
CA VAL A 342 20.52 25.59 4.85
C VAL A 342 21.32 25.82 3.57
N GLU A 343 22.62 25.60 3.65
CA GLU A 343 23.54 25.60 2.52
C GLU A 343 23.91 24.18 2.12
N SER A 344 23.91 23.88 0.83
CA SER A 344 24.45 22.62 0.34
C SER A 344 25.99 22.68 0.33
N VAL A 345 26.63 21.57 0.60
CA VAL A 345 28.09 21.44 0.48
C VAL A 345 28.38 20.15 -0.31
N LEU A 346 29.37 20.23 -1.21
CA LEU A 346 29.74 19.09 -2.07
C LEU A 346 28.63 18.62 -3.04
N MET A 347 27.55 19.37 -3.16
CA MET A 347 26.45 19.11 -4.08
C MET A 347 26.45 20.10 -5.25
N ASP A 348 27.61 20.30 -5.86
CA ASP A 348 27.85 21.24 -6.95
C ASP A 348 28.41 20.54 -8.20
N GLU A 349 28.31 21.22 -9.34
CA GLU A 349 28.76 20.66 -10.60
C GLU A 349 30.26 20.36 -10.61
N SER A 350 31.07 21.17 -9.92
CA SER A 350 32.53 20.97 -9.84
C SER A 350 32.87 19.66 -9.14
N THR A 351 32.15 19.35 -8.06
CA THR A 351 32.28 18.07 -7.33
C THR A 351 31.83 16.91 -8.21
N LEU A 352 30.69 17.03 -8.90
CA LEU A 352 30.20 15.99 -9.82
C LEU A 352 31.25 15.70 -10.91
N LEU A 353 31.74 16.72 -11.60
CA LEU A 353 32.67 16.56 -12.71
C LEU A 353 34.04 16.04 -12.28
N ALA A 354 34.53 16.45 -11.11
CA ALA A 354 35.81 15.99 -10.57
C ALA A 354 35.80 14.47 -10.24
N HIS A 355 34.63 13.90 -10.05
CA HIS A 355 34.47 12.47 -9.70
C HIS A 355 33.78 11.68 -10.80
N ARG A 356 33.97 12.03 -12.07
CA ARG A 356 33.28 11.44 -13.22
C ARG A 356 33.43 9.92 -13.29
N ASP A 357 34.59 9.41 -12.93
CA ASP A 357 34.89 7.97 -12.96
C ASP A 357 34.15 7.16 -11.88
N ALA A 358 33.56 7.85 -10.89
CA ALA A 358 32.80 7.27 -9.79
C ALA A 358 31.27 7.39 -9.97
N TRP A 359 30.82 7.88 -11.13
CA TRP A 359 29.38 8.02 -11.36
C TRP A 359 28.69 6.67 -11.45
N GLY A 360 27.58 6.54 -10.74
CA GLY A 360 26.62 5.46 -10.82
C GLY A 360 25.36 5.85 -11.59
N SER A 361 24.34 5.01 -11.46
CA SER A 361 23.02 5.23 -12.06
C SER A 361 21.96 5.30 -10.96
N GLU A 362 21.13 6.32 -10.96
CA GLU A 362 19.99 6.44 -10.05
C GLU A 362 18.86 5.51 -10.50
N PRO A 363 18.42 4.53 -9.68
CA PRO A 363 17.44 3.52 -10.10
C PRO A 363 16.04 4.08 -10.41
N SER A 364 15.65 5.17 -9.75
CA SER A 364 14.31 5.77 -9.85
C SER A 364 14.37 7.28 -9.70
N PRO A 365 14.84 8.05 -10.73
CA PRO A 365 15.00 9.48 -10.64
C PRO A 365 13.70 10.23 -10.32
N SER A 366 13.76 11.19 -9.40
CA SER A 366 12.67 12.09 -9.09
C SER A 366 12.54 13.18 -10.16
N ARG A 367 11.31 13.50 -10.57
CA ARG A 367 10.99 14.63 -11.46
C ARG A 367 10.17 15.70 -10.74
N ALA A 368 10.35 15.83 -9.43
CA ALA A 368 9.62 16.81 -8.63
C ALA A 368 10.04 18.25 -9.01
N VAL A 369 9.10 19.17 -8.93
CA VAL A 369 9.40 20.60 -9.04
C VAL A 369 9.96 21.07 -7.70
N LEU A 370 11.24 21.45 -7.66
CA LEU A 370 11.93 21.95 -6.47
C LEU A 370 12.01 23.47 -6.54
N THR A 371 11.55 24.16 -5.50
CA THR A 371 11.37 25.64 -5.52
C THR A 371 12.31 26.37 -4.58
N ARG A 372 13.17 25.65 -3.83
CA ARG A 372 14.06 26.21 -2.81
C ARG A 372 15.55 25.99 -3.09
N LEU A 373 15.87 25.60 -4.32
CA LEU A 373 17.26 25.46 -4.78
C LEU A 373 17.82 26.83 -5.17
N THR A 374 19.14 27.02 -5.02
CA THR A 374 19.84 28.15 -5.64
C THR A 374 19.84 28.03 -7.16
N ALA A 375 20.27 29.05 -7.89
CA ALA A 375 20.33 28.99 -9.34
C ALA A 375 21.29 27.91 -9.83
N GLU A 376 22.43 27.74 -9.17
CA GLU A 376 23.45 26.74 -9.50
C GLU A 376 22.95 25.33 -9.20
N GLU A 377 22.34 25.13 -8.03
CA GLU A 377 21.74 23.84 -7.65
C GLU A 377 20.58 23.45 -8.57
N ALA A 378 19.74 24.43 -8.96
CA ALA A 378 18.64 24.19 -9.89
C ALA A 378 19.16 23.78 -11.29
N ALA A 379 20.21 24.45 -11.78
CA ALA A 379 20.83 24.09 -13.07
C ALA A 379 21.41 22.66 -13.04
N LEU A 380 22.09 22.29 -11.95
CA LEU A 380 22.60 20.93 -11.77
C LEU A 380 21.48 19.90 -11.69
N TYR A 381 20.42 20.17 -10.89
CA TYR A 381 19.25 19.32 -10.78
C TYR A 381 18.55 19.11 -12.13
N GLU A 382 18.33 20.19 -12.87
CA GLU A 382 17.75 20.11 -14.23
C GLU A 382 18.63 19.30 -15.18
N GLY A 383 19.95 19.44 -15.08
CA GLY A 383 20.91 18.64 -15.83
C GLY A 383 20.80 17.13 -15.53
N LEU A 384 20.61 16.77 -14.26
CA LEU A 384 20.39 15.37 -13.85
C LEU A 384 19.03 14.83 -14.35
N VAL A 385 17.95 15.61 -14.23
CA VAL A 385 16.60 15.24 -14.68
C VAL A 385 16.52 15.06 -16.19
N ASN A 386 17.31 15.85 -16.96
CA ASN A 386 17.34 15.84 -18.42
C ASN A 386 18.45 14.97 -19.02
N ASP A 387 19.13 14.16 -18.21
CA ASP A 387 20.22 13.26 -18.60
C ASP A 387 21.41 14.00 -19.27
N SER A 388 21.64 15.30 -18.97
CA SER A 388 22.71 16.11 -19.56
C SER A 388 24.11 15.60 -19.19
N TYR A 389 24.25 14.92 -18.07
CA TYR A 389 25.50 14.29 -17.62
C TYR A 389 25.61 12.81 -18.00
N GLY A 390 24.57 12.25 -18.62
CA GLY A 390 24.42 10.85 -18.97
C GLY A 390 23.16 10.26 -18.35
N PRO A 391 22.71 9.08 -18.82
CA PRO A 391 21.46 8.48 -18.36
C PRO A 391 21.47 8.26 -16.84
N THR A 392 20.53 8.88 -16.14
CA THR A 392 20.32 8.74 -14.69
C THR A 392 21.60 8.92 -13.85
N ALA A 393 22.47 9.88 -14.22
CA ALA A 393 23.76 10.10 -13.55
C ALA A 393 23.58 10.38 -12.05
N ARG A 394 24.40 9.71 -11.23
CA ARG A 394 24.42 9.83 -9.78
C ARG A 394 25.86 9.80 -9.27
N LEU A 395 26.17 10.63 -8.29
CA LEU A 395 27.40 10.53 -7.48
C LEU A 395 27.02 10.36 -6.02
N GLU A 396 27.27 9.19 -5.48
CA GLU A 396 27.06 8.92 -4.05
C GLU A 396 28.09 9.66 -3.21
N GLN A 397 27.66 10.25 -2.11
CA GLN A 397 28.54 11.04 -1.23
C GLN A 397 29.73 10.23 -0.69
N GLU A 398 29.62 8.91 -0.59
CA GLU A 398 30.69 8.02 -0.15
C GLU A 398 31.80 7.81 -1.21
N LEU A 399 31.54 8.14 -2.47
CA LEU A 399 32.47 8.04 -3.57
C LEU A 399 33.23 9.35 -3.84
N ILE A 400 32.90 10.42 -3.12
CA ILE A 400 33.62 11.68 -3.16
C ILE A 400 34.96 11.48 -2.43
N ASN A 401 36.06 11.92 -3.06
CA ASN A 401 37.38 11.87 -2.44
C ASN A 401 37.39 12.60 -1.12
N TRP A 402 37.94 11.97 -0.07
CA TRP A 402 37.88 12.48 1.30
C TRP A 402 38.65 13.79 1.48
N ASP A 403 39.81 13.93 0.86
CA ASP A 403 40.59 15.20 0.93
C ASP A 403 39.82 16.33 0.25
N TRP A 404 39.18 16.05 -0.90
CA TRP A 404 38.28 17.00 -1.58
C TRP A 404 37.13 17.43 -0.68
N ALA A 405 36.54 16.49 0.05
CA ALA A 405 35.47 16.78 0.98
C ALA A 405 35.94 17.64 2.15
N LEU A 406 37.06 17.32 2.75
CA LEU A 406 37.62 18.07 3.89
C LEU A 406 37.96 19.51 3.54
N GLU A 407 38.53 19.76 2.35
CA GLU A 407 38.83 21.12 1.89
C GLU A 407 37.57 22.01 1.80
N ARG A 408 36.43 21.42 1.40
CA ARG A 408 35.17 22.16 1.24
C ARG A 408 34.32 22.24 2.51
N LEU A 409 34.47 21.26 3.39
CA LEU A 409 33.82 21.28 4.72
C LEU A 409 34.53 22.23 5.68
N ASN A 410 35.82 22.49 5.47
CA ASN A 410 36.63 23.44 6.22
C ASN A 410 37.15 24.55 5.29
N PRO A 411 36.28 25.39 4.69
CA PRO A 411 36.76 26.54 3.97
C PRO A 411 37.64 27.33 4.94
N ALA A 412 38.89 27.53 4.56
CA ALA A 412 39.84 28.31 5.37
C ALA A 412 39.18 29.65 5.74
N GLY A 413 38.99 29.84 7.07
CA GLY A 413 38.36 31.02 7.61
C GLY A 413 39.15 32.31 7.41
#